data_f4b8fce4bf8bedc5dad23823adc19c9f
#
_entry.id   f4b8fce4bf8bedc5dad23823adc19c9f
#
_cell.length_a   1.000
_cell.length_b   1.000
_cell.length_c   1.000
_cell.angle_alpha   90.00
_cell.angle_beta   90.00
_cell.angle_gamma   90.00
#
_symmetry.space_group_name_H-M   'P 1'
#
loop_
_entity.id
_entity.type
_entity.pdbx_description
1 polymer ?
#
loop_
_entity_poly.entity_id
_entity_poly.type
_entity_poly.pdbx_seq_one_letter_code
_entity_poly.pdbx_strand_id
1 'polypeptide(L)'
;MNFSLGVKKFAEKTGININKVIVATSSELFTNIIKGTPVDTGRLRGNWQPSIGSPITSRIGAKDASGQGEASISKVTEVLNQFSGDGSVFLSNNLPYAYKIEYGLYPNPPKNPTGKTVNGFSTQAPKGMVRVSIRRVKAAMTKAIRNLPK
;
A
#
# COMPACT_ATOMS: atom_id res chain seq x y z
N MET A 1 15.28 2.22 11.99
CA MET A 1 15.76 1.48 10.79
C MET A 1 14.90 1.86 9.60
N ASN A 2 15.50 2.24 8.47
CA ASN A 2 14.71 2.50 7.28
C ASN A 2 14.26 1.19 6.63
N PHE A 3 13.30 1.28 5.72
CA PHE A 3 12.67 0.12 5.10
C PHE A 3 13.66 -0.73 4.27
N SER A 4 14.46 -0.09 3.43
CA SER A 4 15.46 -0.78 2.59
C SER A 4 16.50 -1.53 3.41
N LEU A 5 17.00 -0.90 4.48
CA LEU A 5 17.95 -1.53 5.38
C LEU A 5 17.33 -2.74 6.10
N GLY A 6 16.04 -2.64 6.46
CA GLY A 6 15.31 -3.74 7.07
C GLY A 6 15.18 -4.95 6.15
N VAL A 7 14.83 -4.72 4.89
CA VAL A 7 14.73 -5.77 3.86
C VAL A 7 16.07 -6.46 3.69
N LYS A 8 17.15 -5.69 3.51
CA LYS A 8 18.51 -6.22 3.36
C LYS A 8 18.95 -7.05 4.56
N LYS A 9 18.73 -6.52 5.76
CA LYS A 9 19.09 -7.18 7.02
C LYS A 9 18.32 -8.49 7.23
N PHE A 10 17.05 -8.52 6.90
CA PHE A 10 16.22 -9.73 6.95
C PHE A 10 16.76 -10.80 5.98
N ALA A 11 17.03 -10.40 4.73
CA ALA A 11 17.59 -11.30 3.72
C ALA A 11 18.94 -11.88 4.15
N GLU A 12 19.84 -11.06 4.67
CA GLU A 12 21.15 -11.49 5.15
C GLU A 12 21.05 -12.49 6.31
N LYS A 13 20.15 -12.22 7.27
CA LYS A 13 20.00 -13.08 8.46
C LYS A 13 19.29 -14.40 8.18
N THR A 14 18.37 -14.43 7.23
CA THR A 14 17.59 -15.63 6.92
C THR A 14 18.22 -16.49 5.83
N GLY A 15 19.15 -15.94 5.06
CA GLY A 15 19.69 -16.58 3.85
C GLY A 15 18.68 -16.64 2.70
N ILE A 16 17.52 -16.00 2.83
CA ILE A 16 16.51 -15.92 1.77
C ILE A 16 17.01 -14.93 0.71
N ASN A 17 16.82 -15.27 -0.57
CA ASN A 17 17.18 -14.40 -1.67
C ASN A 17 16.50 -13.03 -1.51
N ILE A 18 17.29 -11.95 -1.65
CA ILE A 18 16.79 -10.58 -1.43
C ILE A 18 15.61 -10.23 -2.35
N ASN A 19 15.59 -10.74 -3.58
CA ASN A 19 14.47 -10.49 -4.50
C ASN A 19 13.17 -11.10 -4.00
N LYS A 20 13.24 -12.28 -3.41
CA LYS A 20 12.07 -12.91 -2.76
C LYS A 20 11.58 -12.09 -1.56
N VAL A 21 12.50 -11.54 -0.78
CA VAL A 21 12.16 -10.66 0.36
C VAL A 21 11.50 -9.38 -0.15
N ILE A 22 12.03 -8.77 -1.21
CA ILE A 22 11.45 -7.57 -1.83
C ILE A 22 10.02 -7.86 -2.32
N VAL A 23 9.82 -8.94 -3.05
CA VAL A 23 8.50 -9.32 -3.57
C VAL A 23 7.51 -9.57 -2.42
N ALA A 24 7.89 -10.35 -1.44
CA ALA A 24 7.03 -10.66 -0.30
C ALA A 24 6.66 -9.40 0.51
N THR A 25 7.62 -8.54 0.79
CA THR A 25 7.43 -7.31 1.55
C THR A 25 6.58 -6.30 0.78
N SER A 26 6.84 -6.14 -0.53
CA SER A 26 6.06 -5.27 -1.40
C SER A 26 4.62 -5.78 -1.54
N SER A 27 4.43 -7.07 -1.70
CA SER A 27 3.10 -7.69 -1.77
C SER A 27 2.30 -7.42 -0.50
N GLU A 28 2.90 -7.58 0.66
CA GLU A 28 2.25 -7.30 1.95
C GLU A 28 1.89 -5.82 2.08
N LEU A 29 2.84 -4.92 1.77
CA LEU A 29 2.61 -3.48 1.84
C LEU A 29 1.49 -3.04 0.90
N PHE A 30 1.55 -3.46 -0.36
CA PHE A 30 0.57 -3.07 -1.38
C PHE A 30 -0.82 -3.65 -1.06
N THR A 31 -0.88 -4.87 -0.60
CA THR A 31 -2.11 -5.51 -0.13
C THR A 31 -2.73 -4.73 1.04
N ASN A 32 -1.94 -4.33 2.02
CA ASN A 32 -2.42 -3.54 3.15
C ASN A 32 -2.95 -2.18 2.73
N ILE A 33 -2.29 -1.50 1.79
CA ILE A 33 -2.75 -0.24 1.24
C ILE A 33 -4.11 -0.41 0.54
N ILE A 34 -4.23 -1.43 -0.29
CA ILE A 34 -5.47 -1.73 -1.03
C ILE A 34 -6.62 -2.03 -0.06
N LYS A 35 -6.39 -2.90 0.91
CA LYS A 35 -7.39 -3.25 1.93
C LYS A 35 -7.80 -2.05 2.78
N GLY A 36 -6.87 -1.15 3.08
CA GLY A 36 -7.11 0.06 3.86
C GLY A 36 -7.71 1.21 3.06
N THR A 37 -7.91 1.05 1.76
CA THR A 37 -8.46 2.08 0.88
C THR A 37 -9.97 2.17 1.04
N PRO A 38 -10.52 3.39 1.31
CA PRO A 38 -11.97 3.58 1.38
C PRO A 38 -12.68 3.18 0.09
N VAL A 39 -13.86 2.59 0.24
CA VAL A 39 -14.69 2.16 -0.89
C VAL A 39 -16.05 2.84 -0.81
N ASP A 40 -16.38 3.57 -1.87
CA ASP A 40 -17.72 4.02 -2.21
C ASP A 40 -18.14 3.30 -3.50
N THR A 41 -17.61 3.75 -4.65
CA THR A 41 -17.81 3.07 -5.94
C THR A 41 -16.74 2.03 -6.25
N GLY A 42 -15.64 2.02 -5.49
CA GLY A 42 -14.45 1.21 -5.76
C GLY A 42 -13.44 1.87 -6.72
N ARG A 43 -13.72 3.10 -7.15
CA ARG A 43 -12.85 3.81 -8.10
C ARG A 43 -11.45 4.08 -7.53
N LEU A 44 -11.36 4.52 -6.28
CA LEU A 44 -10.06 4.77 -5.63
C LEU A 44 -9.26 3.48 -5.53
N ARG A 45 -9.87 2.43 -5.02
CA ARG A 45 -9.22 1.12 -4.88
C ARG A 45 -8.78 0.55 -6.24
N GLY A 46 -9.62 0.64 -7.27
CA GLY A 46 -9.31 0.17 -8.61
C GLY A 46 -8.22 0.96 -9.32
N ASN A 47 -7.87 2.14 -8.83
CA ASN A 47 -6.81 2.99 -9.38
C ASN A 47 -5.44 2.79 -8.72
N TRP A 48 -5.28 1.86 -7.80
CA TRP A 48 -3.98 1.41 -7.37
C TRP A 48 -3.32 0.60 -8.49
N GLN A 49 -2.20 1.11 -9.00
CA GLN A 49 -1.53 0.57 -10.18
C GLN A 49 -0.10 0.14 -9.82
N PRO A 50 0.13 -1.18 -9.69
CA PRO A 50 1.48 -1.70 -9.48
C PRO A 50 2.30 -1.61 -10.76
N SER A 51 3.61 -1.35 -10.61
CA SER A 51 4.54 -1.30 -11.74
C SER A 51 5.96 -1.62 -11.30
N ILE A 52 6.80 -1.95 -12.28
CA ILE A 52 8.23 -2.20 -12.10
C ILE A 52 8.99 -1.18 -12.97
N GLY A 53 10.07 -0.63 -12.43
CA GLY A 53 10.96 0.28 -13.13
C GLY A 53 10.61 1.76 -12.97
N SER A 54 9.37 2.15 -13.25
CA SER A 54 8.89 3.51 -13.07
C SER A 54 7.44 3.55 -12.60
N PRO A 55 7.05 4.59 -11.83
CA PRO A 55 5.65 4.70 -11.40
C PRO A 55 4.73 5.02 -12.58
N ILE A 56 3.50 4.52 -12.51
CA ILE A 56 2.47 4.86 -13.47
C ILE A 56 1.91 6.24 -13.11
N THR A 57 1.74 7.11 -14.10
CA THR A 57 1.29 8.49 -13.93
C THR A 57 -0.12 8.75 -14.46
N SER A 58 -0.75 7.76 -15.07
CA SER A 58 -2.11 7.87 -15.61
C SER A 58 -3.16 7.34 -14.65
N ARG A 59 -4.41 7.77 -14.87
CA ARG A 59 -5.60 7.22 -14.22
C ARG A 59 -6.23 6.16 -15.12
N ILE A 60 -6.94 5.21 -14.51
CA ILE A 60 -7.70 4.18 -15.25
C ILE A 60 -9.16 4.19 -14.82
N GLY A 61 -10.02 3.62 -15.66
CA GLY A 61 -11.45 3.51 -15.38
C GLY A 61 -11.84 2.32 -14.50
N ALA A 62 -10.86 1.56 -14.01
CA ALA A 62 -11.14 0.39 -13.18
C ALA A 62 -11.80 0.76 -11.85
N LYS A 63 -12.73 -0.08 -11.43
CA LYS A 63 -13.40 -0.01 -10.14
C LYS A 63 -13.24 -1.35 -9.42
N ASP A 64 -12.93 -1.31 -8.14
CA ASP A 64 -12.85 -2.51 -7.31
C ASP A 64 -13.69 -2.32 -6.04
N ALA A 65 -14.91 -2.79 -6.10
CA ALA A 65 -15.84 -2.83 -4.97
C ALA A 65 -15.91 -4.21 -4.33
N SER A 66 -14.98 -5.12 -4.67
CA SER A 66 -14.88 -6.45 -4.05
C SER A 66 -14.63 -6.34 -2.55
N GLY A 67 -14.97 -7.37 -1.79
CA GLY A 67 -15.00 -7.33 -0.32
C GLY A 67 -13.70 -6.85 0.30
N GLN A 68 -12.55 -7.41 -0.12
CA GLN A 68 -11.23 -7.10 0.43
C GLN A 68 -10.25 -6.54 -0.62
N GLY A 69 -10.72 -6.19 -1.81
CA GLY A 69 -9.87 -5.69 -2.88
C GLY A 69 -9.20 -6.79 -3.70
N GLU A 70 -9.84 -7.94 -3.81
CA GLU A 70 -9.28 -9.13 -4.47
C GLU A 70 -8.84 -8.85 -5.90
N ALA A 71 -9.63 -8.07 -6.67
CA ALA A 71 -9.29 -7.72 -8.03
C ALA A 71 -8.01 -6.88 -8.12
N SER A 72 -7.87 -5.89 -7.26
CA SER A 72 -6.67 -5.03 -7.20
C SER A 72 -5.46 -5.79 -6.66
N ILE A 73 -5.63 -6.66 -5.69
CA ILE A 73 -4.57 -7.51 -5.13
C ILE A 73 -4.07 -8.50 -6.17
N SER A 74 -4.95 -9.04 -7.02
CA SER A 74 -4.55 -9.93 -8.12
C SER A 74 -3.60 -9.22 -9.10
N LYS A 75 -3.85 -7.96 -9.42
CA LYS A 75 -2.94 -7.16 -10.25
C LYS A 75 -1.56 -7.00 -9.61
N VAL A 76 -1.52 -6.75 -8.30
CA VAL A 76 -0.26 -6.65 -7.54
C VAL A 76 0.53 -7.95 -7.66
N THR A 77 -0.11 -9.08 -7.41
CA THR A 77 0.53 -10.40 -7.50
C THR A 77 1.08 -10.65 -8.90
N GLU A 78 0.30 -10.36 -9.93
CA GLU A 78 0.68 -10.55 -11.33
C GLU A 78 1.91 -9.72 -11.69
N VAL A 79 1.94 -8.44 -11.32
CA VAL A 79 3.08 -7.55 -11.61
C VAL A 79 4.31 -7.94 -10.81
N LEU A 80 4.18 -8.20 -9.51
CA LEU A 80 5.31 -8.54 -8.65
C LEU A 80 5.96 -9.88 -9.05
N ASN A 81 5.19 -10.82 -9.59
CA ASN A 81 5.74 -12.08 -10.10
C ASN A 81 6.68 -11.89 -11.28
N GLN A 82 6.68 -10.72 -11.94
CA GLN A 82 7.57 -10.38 -13.03
C GLN A 82 8.86 -9.70 -12.56
N PHE A 83 8.99 -9.41 -11.27
CA PHE A 83 10.18 -8.76 -10.74
C PHE A 83 11.39 -9.70 -10.75
N SER A 84 12.44 -9.30 -11.48
CA SER A 84 13.66 -10.08 -11.68
C SER A 84 14.86 -9.61 -10.86
N GLY A 85 14.68 -8.56 -10.06
CA GLY A 85 15.75 -7.95 -9.26
C GLY A 85 16.29 -6.63 -9.84
N ASP A 86 15.90 -6.29 -11.07
CA ASP A 86 16.31 -5.04 -11.70
C ASP A 86 15.23 -3.96 -11.50
N GLY A 87 15.67 -2.79 -11.07
CA GLY A 87 14.80 -1.65 -10.85
C GLY A 87 14.05 -1.69 -9.52
N SER A 88 13.02 -0.87 -9.44
CA SER A 88 12.19 -0.71 -8.26
C SER A 88 10.74 -1.10 -8.54
N VAL A 89 10.00 -1.49 -7.51
CA VAL A 89 8.57 -1.75 -7.59
C VAL A 89 7.79 -0.56 -7.03
N PHE A 90 6.69 -0.22 -7.68
CA PHE A 90 5.86 0.94 -7.35
C PHE A 90 4.39 0.54 -7.22
N LEU A 91 3.69 1.26 -6.36
CA LEU A 91 2.23 1.28 -6.34
C LEU A 91 1.78 2.73 -6.44
N SER A 92 1.05 3.08 -7.49
CA SER A 92 0.67 4.45 -7.80
C SER A 92 -0.85 4.62 -7.85
N ASN A 93 -1.33 5.74 -7.35
CA ASN A 93 -2.73 6.14 -7.47
C ASN A 93 -2.78 7.62 -7.85
N ASN A 94 -3.29 7.93 -9.03
CA ASN A 94 -3.24 9.27 -9.60
C ASN A 94 -4.60 10.00 -9.53
N LEU A 95 -5.55 9.48 -8.77
CA LEU A 95 -6.81 10.18 -8.53
C LEU A 95 -6.55 11.40 -7.63
N PRO A 96 -7.13 12.57 -7.96
CA PRO A 96 -6.86 13.80 -7.19
C PRO A 96 -7.22 13.69 -5.72
N TYR A 97 -8.29 12.98 -5.38
CA TYR A 97 -8.73 12.86 -3.99
C TYR A 97 -7.97 11.79 -3.17
N ALA A 98 -7.11 10.99 -3.80
CA ALA A 98 -6.23 10.06 -3.08
C ALA A 98 -5.35 10.80 -2.07
N TYR A 99 -4.80 11.95 -2.47
CA TYR A 99 -4.00 12.80 -1.61
C TYR A 99 -4.80 13.34 -0.40
N LYS A 100 -6.04 13.76 -0.63
CA LYS A 100 -6.94 14.24 0.44
C LYS A 100 -7.22 13.15 1.47
N ILE A 101 -7.44 11.93 1.01
CA ILE A 101 -7.71 10.79 1.89
C ILE A 101 -6.47 10.42 2.68
N GLU A 102 -5.30 10.42 2.05
CA GLU A 102 -4.05 10.09 2.73
C GLU A 102 -3.67 11.09 3.81
N TYR A 103 -3.90 12.38 3.57
CA TYR A 103 -3.45 13.44 4.49
C TYR A 103 -4.57 14.08 5.30
N GLY A 104 -5.79 13.60 5.21
CA GLY A 104 -6.91 14.12 6.01
C GLY A 104 -7.28 15.55 5.67
N LEU A 105 -7.38 15.86 4.37
CA LEU A 105 -7.59 17.22 3.89
C LEU A 105 -9.05 17.56 3.56
N TYR A 106 -10.00 16.76 4.02
CA TYR A 106 -11.42 17.13 3.95
C TYR A 106 -11.73 18.23 4.98
N PRO A 107 -12.74 19.08 4.71
CA PRO A 107 -13.14 20.12 5.67
C PRO A 107 -13.44 19.54 7.06
N ASN A 108 -12.91 20.20 8.09
CA ASN A 108 -13.13 19.81 9.48
C ASN A 108 -13.41 21.07 10.33
N PRO A 109 -14.66 21.29 10.79
CA PRO A 109 -15.84 20.42 10.61
C PRO A 109 -16.35 20.42 9.17
N PRO A 110 -17.01 19.33 8.73
CA PRO A 110 -17.56 19.26 7.37
C PRO A 110 -18.71 20.25 7.18
N LYS A 111 -18.81 20.85 5.98
CA LYS A 111 -19.91 21.78 5.65
C LYS A 111 -21.26 21.08 5.68
N ASN A 112 -21.31 19.85 5.18
CA ASN A 112 -22.50 19.00 5.19
C ASN A 112 -22.17 17.68 5.87
N PRO A 113 -22.45 17.52 7.17
CA PRO A 113 -22.11 16.30 7.90
C PRO A 113 -22.84 15.08 7.32
N THR A 114 -22.10 14.13 6.77
CA THR A 114 -22.61 12.87 6.24
C THR A 114 -22.18 11.66 7.06
N GLY A 115 -21.32 11.86 8.07
CA GLY A 115 -20.70 10.80 8.85
C GLY A 115 -19.58 10.07 8.11
N LYS A 116 -19.22 10.52 6.89
CA LYS A 116 -18.17 9.88 6.06
C LYS A 116 -16.77 10.36 6.39
N THR A 117 -16.63 11.44 7.14
CA THR A 117 -15.31 11.99 7.52
C THR A 117 -15.20 12.18 9.03
N VAL A 118 -13.95 12.07 9.52
CA VAL A 118 -13.60 12.33 10.92
C VAL A 118 -12.22 13.00 10.94
N ASN A 119 -12.14 14.18 11.57
CA ASN A 119 -10.89 14.96 11.65
C ASN A 119 -10.23 15.21 10.29
N GLY A 120 -11.01 15.37 9.22
CA GLY A 120 -10.54 15.57 7.85
C GLY A 120 -10.24 14.29 7.09
N PHE A 121 -10.23 13.14 7.75
CA PHE A 121 -10.01 11.83 7.13
C PHE A 121 -11.32 11.12 6.80
N SER A 122 -11.27 10.17 5.87
CA SER A 122 -12.37 9.22 5.71
C SER A 122 -12.53 8.37 6.97
N THR A 123 -13.78 8.09 7.38
CA THR A 123 -14.05 7.15 8.48
C THR A 123 -13.54 5.73 8.20
N GLN A 124 -13.41 5.36 6.92
CA GLN A 124 -12.83 4.08 6.50
C GLN A 124 -11.30 4.07 6.55
N ALA A 125 -10.66 5.24 6.57
CA ALA A 125 -9.20 5.39 6.63
C ALA A 125 -8.84 6.56 7.57
N PRO A 126 -9.11 6.44 8.88
CA PRO A 126 -8.96 7.55 9.82
C PRO A 126 -7.52 8.00 10.06
N LYS A 127 -6.55 7.25 9.57
CA LYS A 127 -5.11 7.57 9.63
C LYS A 127 -4.43 7.56 8.26
N GLY A 128 -5.22 7.59 7.18
CA GLY A 128 -4.73 7.46 5.81
C GLY A 128 -4.57 6.00 5.39
N MET A 129 -3.91 5.78 4.26
CA MET A 129 -3.77 4.47 3.62
C MET A 129 -2.31 4.01 3.58
N VAL A 130 -1.44 4.84 3.06
CA VAL A 130 -0.04 4.50 2.74
C VAL A 130 0.85 4.55 3.98
N ARG A 131 0.90 5.69 4.65
CA ARG A 131 1.78 5.89 5.80
C ARG A 131 1.48 4.93 6.94
N VAL A 132 0.20 4.66 7.21
CA VAL A 132 -0.21 3.69 8.25
C VAL A 132 0.21 2.27 7.86
N SER A 133 0.11 1.91 6.58
CA SER A 133 0.52 0.59 6.07
C SER A 133 2.04 0.43 6.12
N ILE A 134 2.80 1.46 5.75
CA ILE A 134 4.26 1.46 5.86
C ILE A 134 4.70 1.23 7.31
N ARG A 135 4.10 1.92 8.26
CA ARG A 135 4.44 1.75 9.70
C ARG A 135 4.16 0.33 10.18
N ARG A 136 3.04 -0.27 9.77
CA ARG A 136 2.68 -1.65 10.14
C ARG A 136 3.68 -2.66 9.58
N VAL A 137 4.04 -2.53 8.31
CA VAL A 137 4.98 -3.46 7.66
C VAL A 137 6.38 -3.30 8.26
N LYS A 138 6.84 -2.07 8.52
CA LYS A 138 8.12 -1.83 9.20
C LYS A 138 8.16 -2.44 10.60
N ALA A 139 7.10 -2.28 11.37
CA ALA A 139 6.99 -2.87 12.72
C ALA A 139 7.03 -4.40 12.67
N ALA A 140 6.30 -5.00 11.73
CA ALA A 140 6.28 -6.45 11.53
C ALA A 140 7.67 -6.98 11.13
N MET A 141 8.36 -6.29 10.24
CA MET A 141 9.72 -6.64 9.83
C MET A 141 10.71 -6.54 10.98
N THR A 142 10.67 -5.47 11.76
CA THR A 142 11.53 -5.27 12.94
C THR A 142 11.32 -6.41 13.94
N LYS A 143 10.07 -6.78 14.20
CA LYS A 143 9.73 -7.89 15.08
C LYS A 143 10.25 -9.23 14.53
N ALA A 144 10.07 -9.47 13.23
CA ALA A 144 10.55 -10.69 12.59
C ALA A 144 12.08 -10.83 12.70
N ILE A 145 12.83 -9.75 12.46
CA ILE A 145 14.30 -9.74 12.59
C ILE A 145 14.72 -10.02 14.04
N ARG A 146 14.03 -9.43 15.01
CA ARG A 146 14.33 -9.63 16.44
C ARG A 146 14.14 -11.08 16.87
N ASN A 147 13.17 -11.76 16.30
CA ASN A 147 12.80 -13.14 16.65
C ASN A 147 13.62 -14.19 15.87
N LEU A 148 14.52 -13.78 14.98
CA LEU A 148 15.40 -14.72 14.27
C LEU A 148 16.40 -15.34 15.25
N PRO A 149 16.75 -16.62 15.09
CA PRO A 149 17.82 -17.25 15.87
C PRO A 149 19.13 -16.48 15.75
N LYS A 150 19.89 -16.40 16.85
CA LYS A 150 21.20 -15.77 16.86
C LYS A 150 22.24 -16.71 16.24
#